data_93997e951a4bd57e614b1606f0723c22
#
_entry.id   93997e951a4bd57e614b1606f0723c22
#
_cell.length_a   1.000
_cell.length_b   1.000
_cell.length_c   1.000
_cell.angle_alpha   90.00
_cell.angle_beta   90.00
_cell.angle_gamma   90.00
#
_symmetry.space_group_name_H-M   'P 1'
#
loop_
_entity.id
_entity.type
_entity.pdbx_description
1 polymer ?
#
loop_
_entity_poly.entity_id
_entity_poly.type
_entity_poly.pdbx_seq_one_letter_code
_entity_poly.pdbx_strand_id
1 'polypeptide(L)'
;MSATALQAPHAKAPTAPLQATATAPAKTGPTWDDHVAIPEAPDTLVKGVDGNDSMRRKFEKMLREAQNKICSAVEELDGEGTFRQDVWERENGGGGISRVMAGGKVWEKAGCSLSVVYGSMPQEALASATERGVDRAKGMEPGERVPFFACGLSSVMHPRNPMAPTMHFNYRYFETDGGVWWVGGGTDITPAYLFEEDMAHFHGTYKDICDKHDPEYYAKFKKWADD
;
A
#
# COMPACT_ATOMS: atom_id res chain seq x y z
N MET A 1 -56.78 -34.75 -6.85
CA MET A 1 -56.23 -34.27 -5.55
C MET A 1 -55.69 -32.87 -5.80
N SER A 2 -56.42 -31.85 -5.34
CA SER A 2 -56.11 -30.45 -5.54
C SER A 2 -55.07 -29.98 -4.50
N ALA A 3 -53.95 -29.39 -4.92
CA ALA A 3 -53.03 -28.72 -4.04
C ALA A 3 -53.40 -27.23 -3.95
N THR A 4 -53.84 -26.81 -2.77
CA THR A 4 -54.21 -25.45 -2.44
C THR A 4 -52.92 -24.69 -2.08
N ALA A 5 -52.59 -23.65 -2.87
CA ALA A 5 -51.49 -22.73 -2.59
C ALA A 5 -51.91 -21.76 -1.47
N LEU A 6 -51.16 -21.74 -0.39
CA LEU A 6 -51.27 -20.76 0.69
C LEU A 6 -50.58 -19.45 0.23
N GLN A 7 -51.37 -18.40 0.00
CA GLN A 7 -50.87 -17.02 -0.15
C GLN A 7 -50.62 -16.42 1.23
N ALA A 8 -49.40 -15.97 1.46
CA ALA A 8 -49.04 -15.16 2.63
C ALA A 8 -49.58 -13.71 2.48
N PRO A 9 -50.04 -13.07 3.57
CA PRO A 9 -50.56 -11.72 3.50
C PRO A 9 -49.43 -10.69 3.34
N HIS A 10 -49.59 -9.85 2.30
CA HIS A 10 -48.72 -8.66 2.15
C HIS A 10 -49.02 -7.66 3.26
N ALA A 11 -48.12 -7.54 4.21
CA ALA A 11 -48.11 -6.43 5.15
C ALA A 11 -47.54 -5.19 4.45
N LYS A 12 -48.41 -4.18 4.23
CA LYS A 12 -47.96 -2.84 3.83
C LYS A 12 -47.14 -2.21 4.97
N ALA A 13 -45.88 -1.94 4.74
CA ALA A 13 -45.06 -1.16 5.64
C ALA A 13 -45.56 0.31 5.64
N PRO A 14 -45.63 0.98 6.78
CA PRO A 14 -46.00 2.38 6.84
C PRO A 14 -44.86 3.23 6.30
N THR A 15 -45.15 3.98 5.22
CA THR A 15 -44.26 5.05 4.72
C THR A 15 -44.39 6.26 5.63
N ALA A 16 -43.58 6.33 6.66
CA ALA A 16 -43.32 7.59 7.34
C ALA A 16 -42.32 8.41 6.50
N PRO A 17 -42.51 9.70 6.30
CA PRO A 17 -41.52 10.52 5.61
C PRO A 17 -40.25 10.56 6.45
N LEU A 18 -39.13 10.28 5.81
CA LEU A 18 -37.80 10.48 6.38
C LEU A 18 -37.66 11.98 6.72
N GLN A 19 -37.80 12.34 8.00
CA GLN A 19 -37.43 13.65 8.47
C GLN A 19 -35.92 13.77 8.28
N ALA A 20 -35.50 14.79 7.55
CA ALA A 20 -34.12 15.18 7.43
C ALA A 20 -33.56 15.42 8.85
N THR A 21 -32.77 14.51 9.31
CA THR A 21 -32.02 14.68 10.56
C THR A 21 -31.10 15.87 10.40
N ALA A 22 -31.18 16.79 11.35
CA ALA A 22 -30.31 17.96 11.42
C ALA A 22 -28.85 17.52 11.18
N THR A 23 -28.18 18.17 10.24
CA THR A 23 -26.77 18.01 9.96
C THR A 23 -26.00 18.17 11.27
N ALA A 24 -25.31 17.12 11.70
CA ALA A 24 -24.38 17.21 12.81
C ALA A 24 -23.40 18.36 12.54
N PRO A 25 -23.02 19.15 13.54
CA PRO A 25 -22.07 20.23 13.35
C PRO A 25 -20.79 19.65 12.73
N ALA A 26 -20.28 20.32 11.70
CA ALA A 26 -19.05 19.95 11.03
C ALA A 26 -17.95 19.76 12.11
N LYS A 27 -17.30 18.62 12.10
CA LYS A 27 -16.16 18.35 12.98
C LYS A 27 -15.10 19.41 12.68
N THR A 28 -14.82 20.30 13.65
CA THR A 28 -13.73 21.26 13.61
C THR A 28 -12.40 20.51 13.86
N GLY A 29 -11.98 19.71 12.90
CA GLY A 29 -10.67 19.11 12.86
C GLY A 29 -9.86 19.73 11.72
N PRO A 30 -8.54 19.53 11.68
CA PRO A 30 -7.72 20.01 10.57
C PRO A 30 -8.26 19.47 9.24
N THR A 31 -8.48 20.39 8.32
CA THR A 31 -8.93 20.06 6.96
C THR A 31 -7.71 19.81 6.07
N TRP A 32 -7.94 19.24 4.88
CA TRP A 32 -6.87 19.08 3.89
C TRP A 32 -6.20 20.42 3.51
N ASP A 33 -6.94 21.50 3.56
CA ASP A 33 -6.45 22.85 3.24
C ASP A 33 -5.62 23.48 4.36
N ASP A 34 -5.77 22.98 5.60
CA ASP A 34 -4.98 23.43 6.75
C ASP A 34 -3.60 22.73 6.83
N HIS A 35 -3.38 21.70 6.01
CA HIS A 35 -2.12 20.97 5.96
C HIS A 35 -1.07 21.73 5.16
N VAL A 36 0.02 22.09 5.84
CA VAL A 36 1.19 22.70 5.19
C VAL A 36 2.08 21.58 4.66
N ALA A 37 1.94 21.28 3.37
CA ALA A 37 2.78 20.31 2.71
C ALA A 37 4.21 20.82 2.53
N ILE A 38 5.20 19.96 2.71
CA ILE A 38 6.60 20.23 2.38
C ILE A 38 6.86 19.58 1.00
N PRO A 39 6.85 20.37 -0.10
CA PRO A 39 6.92 19.80 -1.44
C PRO A 39 8.34 19.44 -1.88
N GLU A 40 9.37 20.05 -1.28
CA GLU A 40 10.76 19.84 -1.66
C GLU A 40 11.35 18.62 -0.95
N ALA A 41 11.68 17.60 -1.74
CA ALA A 41 12.33 16.41 -1.24
C ALA A 41 13.85 16.54 -1.34
N PRO A 42 14.62 16.09 -0.34
CA PRO A 42 16.06 16.03 -0.44
C PRO A 42 16.48 15.01 -1.53
N ASP A 43 17.69 15.14 -2.06
CA ASP A 43 18.24 14.23 -3.08
C ASP A 43 18.23 12.77 -2.62
N THR A 44 18.40 12.56 -1.32
CA THR A 44 18.28 11.24 -0.69
C THR A 44 17.79 11.36 0.76
N LEU A 45 16.97 10.41 1.17
CA LEU A 45 16.55 10.22 2.57
C LEU A 45 17.52 9.32 3.35
N VAL A 46 18.49 8.71 2.68
CA VAL A 46 19.55 7.88 3.27
C VAL A 46 20.68 8.80 3.77
N LYS A 47 20.51 9.41 4.93
CA LYS A 47 21.52 10.30 5.52
C LYS A 47 22.42 9.50 6.46
N GLY A 48 23.74 9.73 6.39
CA GLY A 48 24.73 9.18 7.34
C GLY A 48 24.91 7.67 7.30
N VAL A 49 24.33 6.99 6.34
CA VAL A 49 24.47 5.55 6.12
C VAL A 49 25.34 5.34 4.89
N ASP A 50 26.34 4.50 5.03
CA ASP A 50 27.48 4.38 4.11
C ASP A 50 27.16 4.31 2.62
N GLY A 51 27.98 5.04 1.87
CA GLY A 51 28.32 4.82 0.47
C GLY A 51 27.19 5.09 -0.53
N ASN A 52 27.52 5.89 -1.54
CA ASN A 52 26.60 6.20 -2.65
C ASN A 52 26.22 4.98 -3.50
N ASP A 53 27.01 3.91 -3.45
CA ASP A 53 26.80 2.66 -4.20
C ASP A 53 26.14 1.56 -3.41
N SER A 54 25.74 1.82 -2.18
CA SER A 54 25.03 0.82 -1.38
C SER A 54 23.72 0.42 -2.03
N MET A 55 23.28 -0.81 -1.83
CA MET A 55 21.97 -1.28 -2.28
C MET A 55 20.84 -0.40 -1.73
N ARG A 56 21.02 0.19 -0.56
CA ARG A 56 20.11 1.13 0.07
C ARG A 56 19.77 2.31 -0.83
N ARG A 57 20.79 2.99 -1.38
CA ARG A 57 20.59 4.14 -2.29
C ARG A 57 20.10 3.71 -3.67
N LYS A 58 20.59 2.61 -4.19
CA LYS A 58 20.11 2.07 -5.48
C LYS A 58 18.62 1.73 -5.39
N PHE A 59 18.20 1.12 -4.29
CA PHE A 59 16.80 0.77 -4.09
C PHE A 59 15.93 2.02 -3.86
N GLU A 60 16.36 2.98 -3.05
CA GLU A 60 15.68 4.26 -2.89
C GLU A 60 15.49 4.98 -4.25
N LYS A 61 16.55 5.08 -5.05
CA LYS A 61 16.48 5.71 -6.37
C LYS A 61 15.47 5.01 -7.28
N MET A 62 15.52 3.69 -7.35
CA MET A 62 14.55 2.90 -8.11
C MET A 62 13.11 3.17 -7.67
N LEU A 63 12.86 3.22 -6.35
CA LEU A 63 11.52 3.48 -5.82
C LEU A 63 11.05 4.92 -6.08
N ARG A 64 11.94 5.91 -6.07
CA ARG A 64 11.62 7.29 -6.45
C ARG A 64 11.20 7.38 -7.92
N GLU A 65 11.95 6.71 -8.80
CA GLU A 65 11.62 6.63 -10.22
C GLU A 65 10.28 5.92 -10.44
N ALA A 66 10.02 4.83 -9.71
CA ALA A 66 8.74 4.13 -9.73
C ALA A 66 7.59 5.02 -9.24
N GLN A 67 7.77 5.73 -8.11
CA GLN A 67 6.78 6.68 -7.61
C GLN A 67 6.42 7.75 -8.65
N ASN A 68 7.44 8.34 -9.29
CA ASN A 68 7.23 9.33 -10.33
C ASN A 68 6.42 8.78 -11.50
N LYS A 69 6.80 7.62 -12.03
CA LYS A 69 6.11 6.98 -13.16
C LYS A 69 4.67 6.62 -12.82
N ILE A 70 4.45 6.06 -11.65
CA ILE A 70 3.10 5.65 -11.20
C ILE A 70 2.21 6.88 -11.01
N CYS A 71 2.69 7.91 -10.31
CA CYS A 71 1.90 9.12 -10.09
C CYS A 71 1.56 9.81 -11.43
N SER A 72 2.53 9.95 -12.33
CA SER A 72 2.28 10.54 -13.65
C SER A 72 1.27 9.75 -14.47
N ALA A 73 1.35 8.42 -14.48
CA ALA A 73 0.39 7.59 -15.19
C ALA A 73 -1.03 7.68 -14.60
N VAL A 74 -1.13 7.79 -13.28
CA VAL A 74 -2.42 7.96 -12.58
C VAL A 74 -3.03 9.33 -12.88
N GLU A 75 -2.24 10.40 -12.89
CA GLU A 75 -2.67 11.75 -13.27
C GLU A 75 -3.11 11.82 -14.74
N GLU A 76 -2.35 11.20 -15.63
CA GLU A 76 -2.70 11.13 -17.06
C GLU A 76 -4.02 10.40 -17.28
N LEU A 77 -4.24 9.28 -16.58
CA LEU A 77 -5.48 8.52 -16.66
C LEU A 77 -6.67 9.28 -16.04
N ASP A 78 -6.45 10.01 -14.97
CA ASP A 78 -7.49 10.81 -14.30
C ASP A 78 -7.90 12.03 -15.14
N GLY A 79 -6.93 12.73 -15.72
CA GLY A 79 -7.08 13.91 -16.56
C GLY A 79 -7.43 15.21 -15.84
N GLU A 80 -7.81 15.17 -14.56
CA GLU A 80 -8.20 16.34 -13.74
C GLU A 80 -7.47 16.36 -12.39
N GLY A 81 -7.34 15.20 -11.74
CA GLY A 81 -6.70 15.07 -10.44
C GLY A 81 -5.17 15.17 -10.52
N THR A 82 -4.57 15.76 -9.49
CA THR A 82 -3.12 15.86 -9.33
C THR A 82 -2.69 15.40 -7.94
N PHE A 83 -1.49 14.84 -7.84
CA PHE A 83 -0.92 14.47 -6.56
C PHE A 83 -0.33 15.68 -5.83
N ARG A 84 -0.71 15.82 -4.58
CA ARG A 84 -0.02 16.71 -3.65
C ARG A 84 1.10 15.93 -2.98
N GLN A 85 2.30 16.47 -3.00
CA GLN A 85 3.46 15.87 -2.35
C GLN A 85 3.67 16.49 -0.98
N ASP A 86 4.00 15.62 -0.02
CA ASP A 86 4.43 15.99 1.31
C ASP A 86 5.67 15.18 1.70
N VAL A 87 6.68 15.86 2.21
CA VAL A 87 7.95 15.27 2.64
C VAL A 87 8.02 15.33 4.15
N TRP A 88 8.35 14.23 4.79
CA TRP A 88 8.49 14.14 6.24
C TRP A 88 9.82 13.51 6.62
N GLU A 89 10.35 13.91 7.76
CA GLU A 89 11.58 13.39 8.34
C GLU A 89 11.30 12.74 9.70
N ARG A 90 12.11 11.73 10.03
CA ARG A 90 12.08 11.07 11.35
C ARG A 90 13.27 11.51 12.18
N GLU A 91 13.04 11.79 13.46
CA GLU A 91 14.10 12.12 14.42
C GLU A 91 15.14 10.99 14.53
N ASN A 92 14.72 9.74 14.44
CA ASN A 92 15.56 8.55 14.59
C ASN A 92 16.17 8.03 13.28
N GLY A 93 16.08 8.81 12.22
CA GLY A 93 16.69 8.49 10.92
C GLY A 93 15.70 8.06 9.84
N GLY A 94 15.86 8.66 8.68
CA GLY A 94 15.02 8.47 7.51
C GLY A 94 13.90 9.49 7.40
N GLY A 95 12.91 9.16 6.60
CA GLY A 95 11.76 9.99 6.27
C GLY A 95 10.94 9.38 5.16
N GLY A 96 10.15 10.19 4.49
CA GLY A 96 9.36 9.73 3.35
C GLY A 96 8.89 10.86 2.45
N ILE A 97 8.36 10.43 1.32
CA ILE A 97 7.73 11.28 0.31
C ILE A 97 6.34 10.71 0.09
N SER A 98 5.34 11.35 0.65
CA SER A 98 3.94 10.96 0.47
C SER A 98 3.34 11.75 -0.67
N ARG A 99 2.64 11.07 -1.57
CA ARG A 99 1.85 11.70 -2.62
C ARG A 99 0.42 11.23 -2.53
N VAL A 100 -0.50 12.19 -2.45
CA VAL A 100 -1.92 11.93 -2.28
C VAL A 100 -2.72 12.75 -3.27
N MET A 101 -3.61 12.09 -3.99
CA MET A 101 -4.64 12.69 -4.83
C MET A 101 -5.99 12.48 -4.16
N ALA A 102 -6.86 13.49 -4.19
CA ALA A 102 -8.24 13.40 -3.72
C ALA A 102 -9.17 14.14 -4.68
N GLY A 103 -10.36 13.61 -4.86
CA GLY A 103 -11.40 14.27 -5.64
C GLY A 103 -11.17 14.27 -7.16
N GLY A 104 -10.33 13.38 -7.69
CA GLY A 104 -10.10 13.21 -9.12
C GLY A 104 -11.35 12.74 -9.86
N LYS A 105 -11.31 12.69 -11.17
CA LYS A 105 -12.40 12.24 -12.04
C LYS A 105 -12.56 10.72 -12.05
N VAL A 106 -11.45 10.01 -12.10
CA VAL A 106 -11.39 8.54 -12.06
C VAL A 106 -11.15 8.06 -10.65
N TRP A 107 -10.23 8.71 -9.93
CA TRP A 107 -9.83 8.32 -8.58
C TRP A 107 -10.48 9.22 -7.53
N GLU A 108 -11.28 8.62 -6.64
CA GLU A 108 -11.79 9.32 -5.47
C GLU A 108 -10.65 9.68 -4.53
N LYS A 109 -9.75 8.72 -4.29
CA LYS A 109 -8.49 8.90 -3.57
C LYS A 109 -7.42 7.98 -4.14
N ALA A 110 -6.22 8.49 -4.25
CA ALA A 110 -5.03 7.71 -4.58
C ALA A 110 -3.87 8.15 -3.71
N GLY A 111 -3.13 7.19 -3.20
CA GLY A 111 -1.93 7.43 -2.41
C GLY A 111 -0.76 6.63 -2.95
N CYS A 112 0.42 7.25 -3.04
CA CYS A 112 1.66 6.59 -3.40
C CYS A 112 2.77 7.16 -2.50
N SER A 113 3.26 6.35 -1.55
CA SER A 113 4.15 6.80 -0.48
C SER A 113 5.45 6.01 -0.46
N LEU A 114 6.55 6.73 -0.59
CA LEU A 114 7.89 6.23 -0.40
C LEU A 114 8.31 6.46 1.05
N SER A 115 8.91 5.45 1.67
CA SER A 115 9.46 5.53 3.01
C SER A 115 10.89 4.99 3.04
N VAL A 116 11.76 5.68 3.73
CA VAL A 116 13.11 5.24 4.07
C VAL A 116 13.25 5.35 5.57
N VAL A 117 13.50 4.23 6.25
CA VAL A 117 13.55 4.17 7.71
C VAL A 117 14.76 3.37 8.14
N TYR A 118 15.54 3.93 9.03
CA TYR A 118 16.68 3.24 9.63
C TYR A 118 16.83 3.60 11.11
N GLY A 119 17.57 2.80 11.83
CA GLY A 119 17.75 2.94 13.26
C GLY A 119 18.08 1.61 13.90
N SER A 120 17.67 1.39 15.14
CA SER A 120 17.81 0.12 15.81
C SER A 120 16.48 -0.37 16.39
N MET A 121 16.23 -1.66 16.31
CA MET A 121 15.02 -2.31 16.83
C MET A 121 15.38 -3.37 17.89
N PRO A 122 14.46 -3.69 18.82
CA PRO A 122 14.61 -4.84 19.69
C PRO A 122 14.65 -6.14 18.87
N GLN A 123 15.38 -7.14 19.35
CA GLN A 123 15.48 -8.44 18.69
C GLN A 123 14.12 -9.12 18.49
N GLU A 124 13.22 -8.95 19.44
CA GLU A 124 11.85 -9.50 19.38
C GLU A 124 11.06 -8.95 18.19
N ALA A 125 11.28 -7.68 17.82
CA ALA A 125 10.66 -7.09 16.65
C ALA A 125 11.19 -7.71 15.34
N LEU A 126 12.48 -8.10 15.33
CA LEU A 126 13.06 -8.85 14.21
C LEU A 126 12.50 -10.28 14.14
N ALA A 127 12.30 -10.93 15.27
CA ALA A 127 11.71 -12.27 15.33
C ALA A 127 10.28 -12.28 14.78
N SER A 128 9.47 -11.24 15.04
CA SER A 128 8.12 -11.12 14.45
C SER A 128 8.13 -10.88 12.94
N ALA A 129 9.20 -10.31 12.40
CA ALA A 129 9.42 -10.18 10.95
C ALA A 129 9.96 -11.47 10.31
N THR A 130 10.22 -12.50 11.13
CA THR A 130 10.77 -13.81 10.72
C THR A 130 9.69 -14.82 10.38
N GLU A 131 8.53 -14.38 9.98
CA GLU A 131 7.47 -15.30 9.58
C GLU A 131 8.00 -16.37 8.63
N ARG A 132 7.64 -17.62 8.91
CA ARG A 132 7.86 -18.80 8.05
C ARG A 132 9.28 -19.42 8.05
N GLY A 133 9.93 -19.46 9.21
CA GLY A 133 11.06 -20.38 9.44
C GLY A 133 12.44 -19.87 9.03
N VAL A 134 12.56 -18.59 8.69
CA VAL A 134 13.88 -17.96 8.48
C VAL A 134 14.29 -17.25 9.75
N ASP A 135 15.20 -17.83 10.53
CA ASP A 135 15.75 -17.18 11.72
C ASP A 135 16.71 -16.03 11.31
N ARG A 136 16.16 -14.82 11.30
CA ARG A 136 16.90 -13.59 10.95
C ARG A 136 17.64 -12.98 12.15
N ALA A 137 17.40 -13.53 13.34
CA ALA A 137 18.08 -13.14 14.58
C ALA A 137 19.22 -14.10 14.96
N LYS A 138 19.56 -15.05 14.10
CA LYS A 138 20.58 -16.06 14.34
C LYS A 138 21.93 -15.43 14.63
N GLY A 139 22.48 -15.74 15.80
CA GLY A 139 23.81 -15.27 16.24
C GLY A 139 23.81 -13.94 17.01
N MET A 140 22.64 -13.44 17.38
CA MET A 140 22.50 -12.26 18.23
C MET A 140 22.24 -12.64 19.69
N GLU A 141 22.79 -11.87 20.63
CA GLU A 141 22.55 -12.08 22.05
C GLU A 141 21.16 -11.57 22.47
N PRO A 142 20.47 -12.24 23.38
CA PRO A 142 19.15 -11.82 23.89
C PRO A 142 19.20 -10.40 24.47
N GLY A 143 18.30 -9.53 24.04
CA GLY A 143 18.18 -8.15 24.50
C GLY A 143 19.05 -7.14 23.74
N GLU A 144 19.84 -7.58 22.77
CA GLU A 144 20.60 -6.71 21.90
C GLU A 144 19.70 -5.94 20.92
N ARG A 145 20.06 -4.68 20.66
CA ARG A 145 19.35 -3.88 19.65
C ARG A 145 20.01 -4.06 18.30
N VAL A 146 19.22 -4.38 17.31
CA VAL A 146 19.66 -4.67 15.96
C VAL A 146 19.54 -3.43 15.09
N PRO A 147 20.63 -2.91 14.53
CA PRO A 147 20.56 -1.89 13.49
C PRO A 147 19.83 -2.42 12.27
N PHE A 148 18.94 -1.60 11.71
CA PHE A 148 18.19 -1.96 10.52
C PHE A 148 18.07 -0.79 9.54
N PHE A 149 17.83 -1.14 8.30
CA PHE A 149 17.43 -0.24 7.23
C PHE A 149 16.24 -0.84 6.50
N ALA A 150 15.24 -0.02 6.20
CA ALA A 150 14.09 -0.40 5.39
C ALA A 150 13.77 0.72 4.40
N CYS A 151 13.51 0.37 3.17
CA CYS A 151 13.08 1.29 2.13
C CYS A 151 11.94 0.65 1.35
N GLY A 152 10.83 1.37 1.16
CA GLY A 152 9.65 0.80 0.52
C GLY A 152 8.78 1.83 -0.17
N LEU A 153 8.02 1.36 -1.16
CA LEU A 153 6.97 2.09 -1.85
C LEU A 153 5.66 1.36 -1.61
N SER A 154 4.64 2.10 -1.17
CA SER A 154 3.29 1.57 -0.96
C SER A 154 2.28 2.47 -1.65
N SER A 155 1.25 1.88 -2.21
CA SER A 155 0.18 2.60 -2.89
C SER A 155 -1.16 1.96 -2.63
N VAL A 156 -2.18 2.80 -2.44
CA VAL A 156 -3.59 2.40 -2.44
C VAL A 156 -4.34 3.35 -3.35
N MET A 157 -5.19 2.80 -4.21
CA MET A 157 -5.96 3.56 -5.18
C MET A 157 -7.43 3.18 -5.10
N HIS A 158 -8.28 4.16 -4.80
CA HIS A 158 -9.73 4.01 -4.69
C HIS A 158 -10.42 4.67 -5.87
N PRO A 159 -10.93 3.89 -6.83
CA PRO A 159 -11.68 4.45 -7.94
C PRO A 159 -13.06 4.98 -7.50
N ARG A 160 -13.59 5.98 -8.22
CA ARG A 160 -14.95 6.47 -8.02
C ARG A 160 -15.99 5.47 -8.47
N ASN A 161 -15.68 4.72 -9.52
CA ASN A 161 -16.57 3.71 -10.04
C ASN A 161 -16.57 2.49 -9.11
N PRO A 162 -17.69 2.15 -8.46
CA PRO A 162 -17.76 0.99 -7.57
C PRO A 162 -17.58 -0.36 -8.28
N MET A 163 -17.68 -0.38 -9.62
CA MET A 163 -17.40 -1.58 -10.42
C MET A 163 -15.91 -1.82 -10.64
N ALA A 164 -15.07 -0.80 -10.48
CA ALA A 164 -13.64 -0.95 -10.57
C ALA A 164 -13.05 -1.32 -9.19
N PRO A 165 -12.13 -2.27 -9.11
CA PRO A 165 -11.56 -2.69 -7.83
C PRO A 165 -10.62 -1.64 -7.23
N THR A 166 -10.58 -1.58 -5.91
CA THR A 166 -9.48 -0.93 -5.20
C THR A 166 -8.20 -1.70 -5.46
N MET A 167 -7.12 -0.98 -5.72
CA MET A 167 -5.81 -1.56 -5.98
C MET A 167 -4.83 -1.15 -4.88
N HIS A 168 -4.06 -2.12 -4.40
CA HIS A 168 -3.01 -1.91 -3.42
C HIS A 168 -1.76 -2.66 -3.85
N PHE A 169 -0.60 -2.04 -3.59
CA PHE A 169 0.67 -2.74 -3.63
C PHE A 169 1.64 -2.16 -2.60
N ASN A 170 2.62 -2.98 -2.21
CA ASN A 170 3.82 -2.50 -1.53
C ASN A 170 5.03 -3.35 -1.95
N TYR A 171 6.17 -2.70 -2.10
CA TYR A 171 7.45 -3.32 -2.36
C TYR A 171 8.50 -2.70 -1.47
N ARG A 172 9.32 -3.54 -0.85
CA ARG A 172 10.29 -3.08 0.14
C ARG A 172 11.59 -3.85 0.10
N TYR A 173 12.65 -3.17 0.42
CA TYR A 173 13.94 -3.72 0.76
C TYR A 173 14.15 -3.56 2.27
N PHE A 174 14.65 -4.59 2.89
CA PHE A 174 14.98 -4.60 4.30
C PHE A 174 16.38 -5.17 4.49
N GLU A 175 17.14 -4.61 5.44
CA GLU A 175 18.49 -5.00 5.75
C GLU A 175 18.72 -4.87 7.25
N THR A 176 19.43 -5.81 7.84
CA THR A 176 19.91 -5.73 9.21
C THR A 176 21.44 -5.71 9.24
N ASP A 177 22.01 -5.27 10.34
CA ASP A 177 23.43 -5.38 10.56
C ASP A 177 23.86 -6.86 10.49
N GLY A 178 25.08 -7.11 10.01
CA GLY A 178 25.57 -8.47 9.74
C GLY A 178 25.28 -9.00 8.33
N GLY A 179 24.78 -8.15 7.43
CA GLY A 179 24.64 -8.49 6.01
C GLY A 179 23.41 -9.32 5.66
N VAL A 180 22.44 -9.42 6.55
CA VAL A 180 21.14 -10.06 6.26
C VAL A 180 20.24 -9.07 5.59
N TRP A 181 19.76 -9.40 4.40
CA TRP A 181 18.84 -8.57 3.65
C TRP A 181 17.79 -9.39 2.93
N TRP A 182 16.67 -8.75 2.61
CA TRP A 182 15.63 -9.37 1.78
C TRP A 182 14.78 -8.31 1.06
N VAL A 183 14.14 -8.74 0.00
CA VAL A 183 13.10 -7.99 -0.70
C VAL A 183 11.77 -8.65 -0.43
N GLY A 184 10.75 -7.88 -0.22
CA GLY A 184 9.40 -8.37 0.00
C GLY A 184 8.38 -7.40 -0.54
N GLY A 185 7.16 -7.87 -0.66
CA GLY A 185 6.06 -7.06 -1.13
C GLY A 185 4.84 -7.89 -1.43
N GLY A 186 3.80 -7.21 -1.86
CA GLY A 186 2.55 -7.83 -2.29
C GLY A 186 1.75 -6.86 -3.12
N THR A 187 0.84 -7.42 -3.89
CA THR A 187 -0.14 -6.67 -4.66
C THR A 187 -1.48 -7.37 -4.56
N ASP A 188 -2.52 -6.61 -4.41
CA ASP A 188 -3.88 -7.11 -4.36
C ASP A 188 -4.85 -6.15 -5.04
N ILE A 189 -5.99 -6.69 -5.47
CA ILE A 189 -7.16 -5.93 -5.85
C ILE A 189 -8.32 -6.35 -4.97
N THR A 190 -9.15 -5.38 -4.54
CA THR A 190 -10.31 -5.62 -3.70
C THR A 190 -11.56 -5.13 -4.43
N PRO A 191 -12.25 -6.01 -5.17
CA PRO A 191 -13.44 -5.65 -5.90
C PRO A 191 -14.65 -5.57 -4.97
N ALA A 192 -15.54 -4.58 -5.21
CA ALA A 192 -16.89 -4.58 -4.64
C ALA A 192 -17.83 -5.54 -5.39
N TYR A 193 -17.61 -5.70 -6.69
CA TYR A 193 -18.29 -6.65 -7.57
C TYR A 193 -17.27 -7.49 -8.31
N LEU A 194 -17.42 -8.80 -8.27
CA LEU A 194 -16.48 -9.74 -8.87
C LEU A 194 -16.77 -9.91 -10.36
N PHE A 195 -15.77 -9.60 -11.20
CA PHE A 195 -15.77 -9.87 -12.63
C PHE A 195 -14.65 -10.86 -12.95
N GLU A 196 -14.95 -11.93 -13.65
CA GLU A 196 -13.99 -12.98 -13.98
C GLU A 196 -12.85 -12.45 -14.86
N GLU A 197 -13.15 -11.53 -15.76
CA GLU A 197 -12.16 -10.90 -16.63
C GLU A 197 -11.11 -10.11 -15.85
N ASP A 198 -11.51 -9.40 -14.81
CA ASP A 198 -10.58 -8.64 -13.96
C ASP A 198 -9.65 -9.59 -13.20
N MET A 199 -10.19 -10.68 -12.68
CA MET A 199 -9.40 -11.70 -12.00
C MET A 199 -8.42 -12.38 -12.95
N ALA A 200 -8.89 -12.76 -14.14
CA ALA A 200 -8.05 -13.36 -15.16
C ALA A 200 -6.91 -12.42 -15.59
N HIS A 201 -7.22 -11.13 -15.80
CA HIS A 201 -6.24 -10.11 -16.16
C HIS A 201 -5.19 -9.91 -15.06
N PHE A 202 -5.64 -9.74 -13.80
CA PHE A 202 -4.76 -9.53 -12.66
C PHE A 202 -3.80 -10.73 -12.47
N HIS A 203 -4.35 -11.92 -12.38
CA HIS A 203 -3.56 -13.13 -12.18
C HIS A 203 -2.66 -13.46 -13.38
N GLY A 204 -3.15 -13.26 -14.61
CA GLY A 204 -2.38 -13.44 -15.83
C GLY A 204 -1.17 -12.52 -15.88
N THR A 205 -1.37 -11.22 -15.58
CA THR A 205 -0.29 -10.23 -15.55
C THR A 205 0.81 -10.61 -14.56
N TYR A 206 0.44 -11.00 -13.33
CA TYR A 206 1.44 -11.40 -12.32
C TYR A 206 2.10 -12.73 -12.65
N LYS A 207 1.37 -13.67 -13.26
CA LYS A 207 1.96 -14.91 -13.74
C LYS A 207 3.01 -14.64 -14.80
N ASP A 208 2.72 -13.81 -15.78
CA ASP A 208 3.67 -13.45 -16.84
C ASP A 208 4.93 -12.74 -16.29
N ILE A 209 4.78 -11.94 -15.24
CA ILE A 209 5.92 -11.31 -14.57
C ILE A 209 6.76 -12.36 -13.84
N CYS A 210 6.12 -13.23 -13.07
CA CYS A 210 6.81 -14.29 -12.33
C CYS A 210 7.55 -15.26 -13.27
N ASP A 211 6.90 -15.70 -14.33
CA ASP A 211 7.46 -16.65 -15.30
C ASP A 211 8.71 -16.13 -16.03
N LYS A 212 8.87 -14.79 -16.13
CA LYS A 212 10.10 -14.19 -16.68
C LYS A 212 11.32 -14.37 -15.78
N HIS A 213 11.10 -14.65 -14.51
CA HIS A 213 12.16 -14.82 -13.51
C HIS A 213 12.32 -16.29 -13.12
N ASP A 214 11.23 -16.95 -12.80
CA ASP A 214 11.19 -18.35 -12.41
C ASP A 214 9.76 -18.89 -12.59
N PRO A 215 9.56 -19.97 -13.34
CA PRO A 215 8.24 -20.55 -13.61
C PRO A 215 7.53 -21.10 -12.34
N GLU A 216 8.26 -21.35 -11.26
CA GLU A 216 7.69 -21.83 -10.00
C GLU A 216 7.17 -20.69 -9.12
N TYR A 217 7.60 -19.45 -9.35
CA TYR A 217 7.28 -18.32 -8.45
C TYR A 217 5.78 -18.05 -8.35
N TYR A 218 5.08 -18.02 -9.49
CA TYR A 218 3.65 -17.72 -9.43
C TYR A 218 2.88 -18.74 -8.60
N ALA A 219 3.08 -20.02 -8.83
CA ALA A 219 2.39 -21.08 -8.08
C ALA A 219 2.70 -21.00 -6.57
N LYS A 220 3.97 -20.77 -6.24
CA LYS A 220 4.44 -20.65 -4.86
C LYS A 220 3.83 -19.43 -4.16
N PHE A 221 3.86 -18.26 -4.80
CA PHE A 221 3.35 -17.02 -4.21
C PHE A 221 1.81 -17.01 -4.16
N LYS A 222 1.14 -17.57 -5.19
CA LYS A 222 -0.31 -17.73 -5.19
C LYS A 222 -0.78 -18.59 -4.02
N LYS A 223 -0.12 -19.75 -3.84
CA LYS A 223 -0.42 -20.61 -2.68
C LYS A 223 -0.22 -19.87 -1.35
N TRP A 224 0.83 -19.07 -1.25
CA TRP A 224 1.11 -18.28 -0.06
C TRP A 224 0.05 -17.21 0.22
N ALA A 225 -0.54 -16.64 -0.82
CA ALA A 225 -1.59 -15.65 -0.69
C ALA A 225 -2.95 -16.28 -0.32
N ASP A 226 -3.16 -17.54 -0.69
CA ASP A 226 -4.41 -18.28 -0.44
C ASP A 226 -4.45 -18.94 0.95
N ASP A 227 -3.30 -19.28 1.56
CA ASP A 227 -3.17 -19.91 2.89
C ASP A 227 -3.34 -18.89 4.05
#